data_2462d54fb25c160d705cb23304c516c0
#
_entry.id   2462d54fb25c160d705cb23304c516c0
#
_cell.length_a   1.000
_cell.length_b   1.000
_cell.length_c   1.000
_cell.angle_alpha   90.00
_cell.angle_beta   90.00
_cell.angle_gamma   90.00
#
_symmetry.space_group_name_H-M   'P 1'
#
loop_
_entity.id
_entity.type
_entity.pdbx_description
1 polymer ?
#
loop_
_entity_poly.entity_id
_entity_poly.type
_entity_poly.pdbx_seq_one_letter_code
_entity_poly.pdbx_strand_id
1 'polypeptide(L)'
;MLKVRIKFAKHGVMKFIGHLDVMRYFQKALRRAEIEVKFSEGMSPHMIMSFAAPLGVGLTSDGEYVDIELNTPVSTEEAVRRLNGVMVEGMEILDFRQVEEGKSGKAMSLVAAADYTVTFRKGCAPKGDWQSDISGFFVRKSIPVMKETKKGESEIDIRPMIYQMGVHAGVISMRLATGSAANLKPELVIEAYMRWKGWELLPFALEVNRCEVYADFGKDGNHRFVSLNELGQRVV
;
A
#
# COMPACT_ATOMS: atom_id res chain seq x y z
N MET A 1 12.78 22.23 -10.22
CA MET A 1 11.95 21.17 -10.79
C MET A 1 10.86 20.86 -9.78
N LEU A 2 9.59 20.70 -10.15
CA LEU A 2 8.54 20.45 -9.17
C LEU A 2 8.21 18.95 -9.16
N LYS A 3 8.61 18.25 -8.10
CA LYS A 3 8.23 16.87 -7.86
C LYS A 3 7.04 16.82 -6.90
N VAL A 4 6.03 16.07 -7.25
CA VAL A 4 4.81 15.95 -6.44
C VAL A 4 4.48 14.49 -6.18
N ARG A 5 3.86 14.26 -5.04
CA ARG A 5 3.29 12.99 -4.60
C ARG A 5 1.79 13.09 -4.58
N ILE A 6 1.14 12.20 -5.29
CA ILE A 6 -0.32 12.05 -5.32
C ILE A 6 -0.69 10.91 -4.39
N LYS A 7 -1.57 11.17 -3.41
CA LYS A 7 -2.25 10.13 -2.64
C LYS A 7 -3.57 9.79 -3.32
N PHE A 8 -3.87 8.50 -3.46
CA PHE A 8 -5.12 8.06 -4.08
C PHE A 8 -5.69 6.81 -3.44
N ALA A 9 -7.00 6.63 -3.56
CA ALA A 9 -7.74 5.44 -3.16
C ALA A 9 -8.08 4.54 -4.36
N LYS A 10 -8.24 3.24 -4.11
CA LYS A 10 -8.63 2.23 -5.09
C LYS A 10 -9.64 1.27 -4.49
N HIS A 11 -10.89 1.31 -4.97
CA HIS A 11 -12.02 0.56 -4.42
C HIS A 11 -12.87 -0.14 -5.48
N GLY A 12 -13.91 -0.82 -5.03
CA GLY A 12 -14.92 -1.43 -5.88
C GLY A 12 -14.32 -2.37 -6.91
N VAL A 13 -14.78 -2.27 -8.15
CA VAL A 13 -14.31 -3.10 -9.26
C VAL A 13 -12.87 -2.81 -9.66
N MET A 14 -12.36 -1.63 -9.32
CA MET A 14 -10.98 -1.25 -9.62
C MET A 14 -9.95 -2.11 -8.88
N LYS A 15 -10.32 -2.84 -7.81
CA LYS A 15 -9.44 -3.82 -7.15
C LYS A 15 -8.96 -4.93 -8.08
N PHE A 16 -9.67 -5.20 -9.17
CA PHE A 16 -9.33 -6.28 -10.10
C PHE A 16 -8.35 -5.88 -11.21
N ILE A 17 -8.00 -4.59 -11.34
CA ILE A 17 -6.98 -4.17 -12.30
C ILE A 17 -5.57 -4.26 -11.72
N GLY A 18 -4.63 -4.72 -12.53
CA GLY A 18 -3.22 -4.87 -12.17
C GLY A 18 -2.45 -3.55 -12.20
N HIS A 19 -1.23 -3.57 -11.64
CA HIS A 19 -0.38 -2.37 -11.54
C HIS A 19 -0.12 -1.69 -12.88
N LEU A 20 0.17 -2.45 -13.94
CA LEU A 20 0.44 -1.87 -15.26
C LEU A 20 -0.77 -1.14 -15.85
N ASP A 21 -1.97 -1.64 -15.57
CA ASP A 21 -3.20 -0.99 -16.03
C ASP A 21 -3.52 0.25 -15.20
N VAL A 22 -3.26 0.23 -13.88
CA VAL A 22 -3.31 1.43 -13.03
C VAL A 22 -2.35 2.50 -13.55
N MET A 23 -1.12 2.12 -13.90
CA MET A 23 -0.14 3.05 -14.47
C MET A 23 -0.64 3.68 -15.78
N ARG A 24 -1.13 2.86 -16.72
CA ARG A 24 -1.71 3.34 -17.98
C ARG A 24 -2.94 4.23 -17.77
N TYR A 25 -3.75 3.88 -16.79
CA TYR A 25 -4.92 4.66 -16.39
C TYR A 25 -4.51 6.05 -15.89
N PHE A 26 -3.51 6.15 -14.99
CA PHE A 26 -2.99 7.43 -14.51
C PHE A 26 -2.39 8.28 -15.62
N GLN A 27 -1.65 7.69 -16.57
CA GLN A 27 -1.13 8.42 -17.74
C GLN A 27 -2.24 9.08 -18.56
N LYS A 28 -3.37 8.39 -18.75
CA LYS A 28 -4.53 8.93 -19.46
C LYS A 28 -5.28 9.98 -18.61
N ALA A 29 -5.43 9.73 -17.30
CA ALA A 29 -6.10 10.66 -16.38
C ALA A 29 -5.34 11.99 -16.27
N LEU A 30 -4.02 11.96 -16.11
CA LEU A 30 -3.18 13.16 -16.06
C LEU A 30 -3.30 14.01 -17.34
N ARG A 31 -3.33 13.38 -18.51
CA ARG A 31 -3.55 14.09 -19.80
C ARG A 31 -4.94 14.72 -19.88
N ARG A 32 -6.00 14.00 -19.50
CA ARG A 32 -7.37 14.52 -19.51
C ARG A 32 -7.60 15.64 -18.51
N ALA A 33 -6.91 15.57 -17.35
CA ALA A 33 -6.93 16.62 -16.33
C ALA A 33 -6.04 17.83 -16.68
N GLU A 34 -5.35 17.79 -17.84
CA GLU A 34 -4.42 18.84 -18.29
C GLU A 34 -3.32 19.13 -17.26
N ILE A 35 -2.82 18.07 -16.58
CA ILE A 35 -1.67 18.14 -15.71
C ILE A 35 -0.40 17.86 -16.54
N GLU A 36 0.44 18.87 -16.66
CA GLU A 36 1.66 18.81 -17.49
C GLU A 36 2.79 18.04 -16.81
N VAL A 37 2.78 16.71 -16.97
CA VAL A 37 3.83 15.84 -16.45
C VAL A 37 5.04 15.88 -17.36
N LYS A 38 6.23 15.93 -16.75
CA LYS A 38 7.50 15.85 -17.46
C LYS A 38 7.72 14.46 -18.07
N PHE A 39 8.35 14.44 -19.24
CA PHE A 39 8.76 13.21 -19.93
C PHE A 39 10.26 12.97 -19.76
N SER A 40 10.65 11.72 -19.78
CA SER A 40 12.05 11.33 -19.83
C SER A 40 12.70 11.78 -21.15
N GLU A 41 14.00 11.98 -21.12
CA GLU A 41 14.81 12.24 -22.30
C GLU A 41 15.11 10.93 -23.07
N GLY A 42 15.50 11.05 -24.35
CA GLY A 42 15.92 9.94 -25.19
C GLY A 42 14.93 9.54 -26.27
N MET A 43 15.15 8.39 -26.91
CA MET A 43 14.43 7.95 -28.12
C MET A 43 12.99 7.45 -27.86
N SER A 44 12.65 7.13 -26.62
CA SER A 44 11.30 6.67 -26.23
C SER A 44 10.82 7.43 -24.99
N PRO A 45 10.43 8.71 -25.13
CA PRO A 45 9.99 9.51 -24.00
C PRO A 45 8.77 8.92 -23.32
N HIS A 46 8.81 8.82 -21.98
CA HIS A 46 7.68 8.39 -21.16
C HIS A 46 7.48 9.34 -20.00
N MET A 47 6.25 9.44 -19.50
CA MET A 47 5.95 10.26 -18.31
C MET A 47 6.81 9.83 -17.13
N ILE A 48 7.46 10.79 -16.46
CA ILE A 48 8.22 10.53 -15.24
C ILE A 48 7.22 10.31 -14.11
N MET A 49 6.98 9.04 -13.82
CA MET A 49 5.98 8.59 -12.85
C MET A 49 6.48 7.33 -12.14
N SER A 50 6.35 7.29 -10.80
CA SER A 50 6.82 6.18 -9.97
C SER A 50 5.85 5.90 -8.83
N PHE A 51 5.27 4.70 -8.80
CA PHE A 51 4.41 4.25 -7.70
C PHE A 51 5.25 3.82 -6.49
N ALA A 52 4.77 4.11 -5.29
CA ALA A 52 5.48 3.80 -4.05
C ALA A 52 5.55 2.29 -3.78
N ALA A 53 4.41 1.63 -3.76
CA ALA A 53 4.30 0.19 -3.49
C ALA A 53 3.11 -0.38 -4.26
N PRO A 54 3.34 -1.05 -5.41
CA PRO A 54 2.26 -1.61 -6.20
C PRO A 54 1.31 -2.48 -5.36
N LEU A 55 0.00 -2.22 -5.48
CA LEU A 55 -1.03 -2.99 -4.78
C LEU A 55 -1.35 -4.26 -5.55
N GLY A 56 -1.49 -5.38 -4.85
CA GLY A 56 -1.92 -6.64 -5.43
C GLY A 56 -3.34 -6.57 -6.03
N VAL A 57 -3.61 -7.44 -7.01
CA VAL A 57 -4.97 -7.62 -7.56
C VAL A 57 -5.87 -8.23 -6.48
N GLY A 58 -7.10 -7.74 -6.38
CA GLY A 58 -8.09 -8.17 -5.38
C GLY A 58 -8.11 -7.33 -4.10
N LEU A 59 -7.11 -6.47 -3.89
CA LEU A 59 -7.03 -5.58 -2.73
C LEU A 59 -7.62 -4.21 -3.03
N THR A 60 -8.26 -3.61 -2.01
CA THR A 60 -8.64 -2.20 -1.98
C THR A 60 -7.62 -1.37 -1.22
N SER A 61 -7.66 -0.04 -1.37
CA SER A 61 -6.76 0.84 -0.63
C SER A 61 -7.31 2.25 -0.48
N ASP A 62 -7.02 2.86 0.69
CA ASP A 62 -7.22 4.29 1.02
C ASP A 62 -5.91 5.08 0.97
N GLY A 63 -4.77 4.43 0.72
CA GLY A 63 -3.44 5.03 0.85
C GLY A 63 -2.44 4.52 -0.16
N GLU A 64 -2.69 4.75 -1.45
CA GLU A 64 -1.74 4.51 -2.53
C GLU A 64 -1.01 5.81 -2.89
N TYR A 65 0.22 5.67 -3.38
CA TYR A 65 1.04 6.83 -3.73
C TYR A 65 1.72 6.69 -5.08
N VAL A 66 1.72 7.78 -5.85
CA VAL A 66 2.50 7.93 -7.07
C VAL A 66 3.22 9.28 -7.06
N ASP A 67 4.54 9.24 -7.28
CA ASP A 67 5.37 10.43 -7.49
C ASP A 67 5.42 10.75 -8.98
N ILE A 68 5.25 12.03 -9.35
CA ILE A 68 5.39 12.55 -10.71
C ILE A 68 6.27 13.82 -10.71
N GLU A 69 6.83 14.16 -11.86
CA GLU A 69 7.51 15.44 -12.08
C GLU A 69 6.67 16.32 -12.99
N LEU A 70 6.51 17.58 -12.64
CA LEU A 70 5.71 18.57 -13.38
C LEU A 70 6.57 19.55 -14.15
N ASN A 71 6.08 19.94 -15.35
CA ASN A 71 6.63 21.07 -16.10
C ASN A 71 6.08 22.39 -15.55
N THR A 72 4.78 22.45 -15.25
CA THR A 72 4.07 23.66 -14.79
C THR A 72 3.49 23.41 -13.40
N PRO A 73 3.70 24.31 -12.43
CA PRO A 73 3.08 24.23 -11.11
C PRO A 73 1.54 24.27 -11.21
N VAL A 74 0.90 23.50 -10.32
CA VAL A 74 -0.56 23.54 -10.12
C VAL A 74 -0.81 23.41 -8.62
N SER A 75 -1.77 24.19 -8.09
CA SER A 75 -2.08 24.12 -6.66
C SER A 75 -2.68 22.77 -6.28
N THR A 76 -2.53 22.37 -5.01
CA THR A 76 -3.07 21.10 -4.48
C THR A 76 -4.57 20.99 -4.75
N GLU A 77 -5.34 22.05 -4.45
CA GLU A 77 -6.80 22.08 -4.62
C GLU A 77 -7.21 21.89 -6.07
N GLU A 78 -6.55 22.63 -6.97
CA GLU A 78 -6.86 22.59 -8.39
C GLU A 78 -6.47 21.23 -9.01
N ALA A 79 -5.31 20.69 -8.63
CA ALA A 79 -4.88 19.37 -9.10
C ALA A 79 -5.84 18.26 -8.65
N VAL A 80 -6.24 18.24 -7.37
CA VAL A 80 -7.20 17.27 -6.83
C VAL A 80 -8.55 17.42 -7.53
N ARG A 81 -9.06 18.63 -7.72
CA ARG A 81 -10.32 18.90 -8.41
C ARG A 81 -10.30 18.42 -9.86
N ARG A 82 -9.26 18.78 -10.63
CA ARG A 82 -9.13 18.38 -12.05
C ARG A 82 -9.01 16.87 -12.20
N LEU A 83 -8.18 16.24 -11.38
CA LEU A 83 -7.98 14.79 -11.44
C LEU A 83 -9.27 14.04 -11.07
N ASN A 84 -9.94 14.40 -9.98
CA ASN A 84 -11.20 13.75 -9.60
C ASN A 84 -12.31 13.97 -10.64
N GLY A 85 -12.28 15.08 -11.38
CA GLY A 85 -13.20 15.34 -12.49
C GLY A 85 -13.07 14.35 -13.66
N VAL A 86 -11.96 13.61 -13.76
CA VAL A 86 -11.70 12.63 -14.84
C VAL A 86 -11.50 11.20 -14.32
N MET A 87 -11.53 11.00 -12.99
CA MET A 87 -11.45 9.66 -12.41
C MET A 87 -12.74 8.87 -12.65
N VAL A 88 -12.59 7.55 -12.74
CA VAL A 88 -13.74 6.61 -12.79
C VAL A 88 -14.15 6.24 -11.37
N GLU A 89 -15.36 5.74 -11.20
CA GLU A 89 -15.83 5.18 -9.94
C GLU A 89 -14.84 4.13 -9.41
N GLY A 90 -14.52 4.22 -8.12
CA GLY A 90 -13.54 3.37 -7.43
C GLY A 90 -12.09 3.85 -7.52
N MET A 91 -11.82 4.99 -8.17
CA MET A 91 -10.53 5.69 -8.11
C MET A 91 -10.74 7.12 -7.64
N GLU A 92 -10.03 7.54 -6.60
CA GLU A 92 -10.17 8.87 -6.01
C GLU A 92 -8.79 9.45 -5.67
N ILE A 93 -8.56 10.71 -6.02
CA ILE A 93 -7.37 11.46 -5.59
C ILE A 93 -7.69 12.11 -4.24
N LEU A 94 -6.90 11.76 -3.24
CA LEU A 94 -7.10 12.21 -1.85
C LEU A 94 -6.24 13.41 -1.50
N ASP A 95 -5.02 13.49 -2.06
CA ASP A 95 -4.11 14.62 -1.82
C ASP A 95 -3.08 14.75 -2.95
N PHE A 96 -2.46 15.92 -3.04
CA PHE A 96 -1.45 16.26 -4.03
C PHE A 96 -0.43 17.20 -3.38
N ARG A 97 0.80 16.71 -3.14
CA ARG A 97 1.80 17.44 -2.35
C ARG A 97 3.14 17.51 -3.05
N GLN A 98 3.77 18.68 -2.96
CA GLN A 98 5.18 18.83 -3.34
C GLN A 98 6.05 18.04 -2.37
N VAL A 99 7.03 17.31 -2.91
CA VAL A 99 8.03 16.56 -2.15
C VAL A 99 9.44 16.97 -2.54
N GLU A 100 10.40 16.69 -1.66
CA GLU A 100 11.80 16.97 -1.92
C GLU A 100 12.31 16.27 -3.18
N GLU A 101 13.21 16.95 -3.88
CA GLU A 101 13.90 16.41 -5.05
C GLU A 101 14.99 15.40 -4.62
N GLY A 102 15.35 14.51 -5.53
CA GLY A 102 16.44 13.56 -5.36
C GLY A 102 16.01 12.14 -4.95
N LYS A 103 17.01 11.30 -4.68
CA LYS A 103 16.78 9.87 -4.35
C LYS A 103 16.10 9.68 -2.99
N SER A 104 16.43 10.52 -2.01
CA SER A 104 15.88 10.50 -0.66
C SER A 104 14.37 10.84 -0.62
N GLY A 105 13.88 11.59 -1.60
CA GLY A 105 12.46 11.94 -1.72
C GLY A 105 11.62 10.94 -2.52
N LYS A 106 12.18 9.85 -3.07
CA LYS A 106 11.41 8.89 -3.87
C LYS A 106 10.56 8.00 -2.98
N ALA A 107 9.23 8.04 -3.16
CA ALA A 107 8.28 7.22 -2.39
C ALA A 107 8.68 5.75 -2.34
N MET A 108 8.97 5.14 -3.49
CA MET A 108 9.36 3.71 -3.59
C MET A 108 10.55 3.35 -2.70
N SER A 109 11.52 4.25 -2.51
CA SER A 109 12.70 4.01 -1.69
C SER A 109 12.44 4.22 -0.20
N LEU A 110 11.39 4.96 0.15
CA LEU A 110 11.03 5.30 1.52
C LEU A 110 10.08 4.28 2.16
N VAL A 111 9.34 3.51 1.34
CA VAL A 111 8.38 2.54 1.86
C VAL A 111 9.03 1.54 2.79
N ALA A 112 8.55 1.47 4.03
CA ALA A 112 9.02 0.55 5.06
C ALA A 112 7.90 -0.24 5.73
N ALA A 113 6.69 0.32 5.82
CA ALA A 113 5.54 -0.32 6.42
C ALA A 113 4.23 0.09 5.76
N ALA A 114 3.19 -0.70 5.96
CA ALA A 114 1.82 -0.33 5.60
C ALA A 114 0.82 -0.85 6.64
N ASP A 115 -0.25 -0.09 6.82
CA ASP A 115 -1.41 -0.49 7.60
C ASP A 115 -2.44 -1.20 6.73
N TYR A 116 -2.98 -2.28 7.26
CA TYR A 116 -4.00 -3.08 6.61
C TYR A 116 -5.17 -3.33 7.54
N THR A 117 -6.37 -3.38 6.96
CA THR A 117 -7.51 -4.04 7.57
C THR A 117 -7.87 -5.30 6.79
N VAL A 118 -8.19 -6.35 7.53
CA VAL A 118 -8.59 -7.65 6.96
C VAL A 118 -9.90 -8.08 7.59
N THR A 119 -10.84 -8.48 6.75
CA THR A 119 -12.12 -9.09 7.18
C THR A 119 -12.31 -10.42 6.49
N PHE A 120 -13.04 -11.31 7.13
CA PHE A 120 -13.52 -12.52 6.48
C PHE A 120 -14.77 -12.22 5.66
N ARG A 121 -14.84 -12.74 4.45
CA ARG A 121 -16.07 -12.71 3.65
C ARG A 121 -17.17 -13.44 4.38
N LYS A 122 -18.42 -13.08 4.07
CA LYS A 122 -19.60 -13.70 4.67
C LYS A 122 -19.54 -15.23 4.56
N GLY A 123 -19.62 -15.90 5.69
CA GLY A 123 -19.57 -17.37 5.78
C GLY A 123 -18.17 -18.00 5.74
N CYS A 124 -17.10 -17.20 5.62
CA CYS A 124 -15.72 -17.70 5.56
C CYS A 124 -14.93 -17.54 6.88
N ALA A 125 -15.51 -16.86 7.87
CA ALA A 125 -14.88 -16.76 9.19
C ALA A 125 -14.86 -18.13 9.89
N PRO A 126 -13.79 -18.43 10.68
CA PRO A 126 -13.75 -19.65 11.47
C PRO A 126 -14.94 -19.76 12.43
N LYS A 127 -15.37 -21.00 12.69
CA LYS A 127 -16.39 -21.25 13.72
C LYS A 127 -15.75 -21.12 15.11
N GLY A 128 -16.42 -20.42 16.02
CA GLY A 128 -15.94 -20.17 17.39
C GLY A 128 -15.34 -18.77 17.58
N ASP A 129 -14.73 -18.55 18.74
CA ASP A 129 -14.13 -17.25 19.10
C ASP A 129 -12.72 -17.12 18.54
N TRP A 130 -12.66 -16.79 17.25
CA TRP A 130 -11.39 -16.56 16.56
C TRP A 130 -10.74 -15.20 16.89
N GLN A 131 -11.50 -14.27 17.52
CA GLN A 131 -11.00 -12.93 17.78
C GLN A 131 -10.15 -12.87 19.07
N SER A 132 -10.50 -13.64 20.09
CA SER A 132 -9.87 -13.59 21.40
C SER A 132 -8.39 -13.95 21.39
N ASP A 133 -7.96 -14.82 20.47
CA ASP A 133 -6.59 -15.34 20.42
C ASP A 133 -5.64 -14.53 19.51
N ILE A 134 -6.12 -13.50 18.83
CA ILE A 134 -5.27 -12.65 17.94
C ILE A 134 -4.12 -12.03 18.74
N SER A 135 -4.40 -11.53 19.96
CA SER A 135 -3.36 -10.99 20.84
C SER A 135 -2.34 -12.06 21.25
N GLY A 136 -2.80 -13.26 21.57
CA GLY A 136 -1.94 -14.40 21.91
C GLY A 136 -1.04 -14.81 20.73
N PHE A 137 -1.54 -14.78 19.52
CA PHE A 137 -0.74 -15.01 18.31
C PHE A 137 0.32 -13.92 18.13
N PHE A 138 -0.05 -12.65 18.29
CA PHE A 138 0.87 -11.54 18.08
C PHE A 138 2.02 -11.49 19.10
N VAL A 139 1.82 -11.89 20.37
CA VAL A 139 2.88 -11.86 21.39
C VAL A 139 3.86 -13.04 21.30
N ARG A 140 3.69 -13.96 20.37
CA ARG A 140 4.62 -15.07 20.17
C ARG A 140 6.03 -14.55 19.85
N LYS A 141 7.04 -15.25 20.33
CA LYS A 141 8.46 -14.90 20.08
C LYS A 141 8.88 -15.14 18.63
N SER A 142 8.25 -16.11 17.95
CA SER A 142 8.53 -16.50 16.56
C SER A 142 7.26 -17.01 15.89
N ILE A 143 7.10 -16.70 14.60
CA ILE A 143 6.00 -17.17 13.76
C ILE A 143 6.63 -17.72 12.47
N PRO A 144 7.09 -18.98 12.47
CA PRO A 144 7.70 -19.59 11.30
C PRO A 144 6.63 -19.90 10.24
N VAL A 145 6.94 -19.59 8.99
CA VAL A 145 6.13 -19.91 7.81
C VAL A 145 7.01 -20.41 6.68
N MET A 146 6.49 -21.33 5.89
CA MET A 146 7.13 -21.77 4.65
C MET A 146 6.84 -20.75 3.55
N LYS A 147 7.86 -20.26 2.89
CA LYS A 147 7.75 -19.33 1.77
C LYS A 147 8.42 -19.92 0.54
N GLU A 148 7.66 -20.00 -0.55
CA GLU A 148 8.22 -20.34 -1.84
C GLU A 148 9.12 -19.21 -2.34
N THR A 149 10.31 -19.56 -2.74
CA THR A 149 11.30 -18.68 -3.35
C THR A 149 11.74 -19.24 -4.71
N LYS A 150 12.42 -18.46 -5.52
CA LYS A 150 12.98 -18.91 -6.80
C LYS A 150 13.97 -20.10 -6.64
N LYS A 151 14.48 -20.34 -5.43
CA LYS A 151 15.46 -21.40 -5.10
C LYS A 151 14.84 -22.59 -4.37
N GLY A 152 13.51 -22.60 -4.21
CA GLY A 152 12.77 -23.63 -3.46
C GLY A 152 12.06 -23.05 -2.24
N GLU A 153 11.49 -23.89 -1.41
CA GLU A 153 10.85 -23.50 -0.16
C GLU A 153 11.90 -23.18 0.93
N SER A 154 11.65 -22.13 1.69
CA SER A 154 12.45 -21.77 2.86
C SER A 154 11.56 -21.39 4.02
N GLU A 155 11.92 -21.80 5.23
CA GLU A 155 11.27 -21.34 6.44
C GLU A 155 11.77 -19.94 6.78
N ILE A 156 10.85 -19.02 7.04
CA ILE A 156 11.16 -17.67 7.50
C ILE A 156 10.33 -17.35 8.75
N ASP A 157 10.92 -16.62 9.67
CA ASP A 157 10.17 -16.05 10.81
C ASP A 157 9.57 -14.72 10.40
N ILE A 158 8.23 -14.65 10.36
CA ILE A 158 7.52 -13.41 10.00
C ILE A 158 7.23 -12.51 11.20
N ARG A 159 7.47 -12.96 12.44
CA ARG A 159 7.16 -12.18 13.65
C ARG A 159 7.84 -10.80 13.67
N PRO A 160 9.12 -10.63 13.30
CA PRO A 160 9.78 -9.33 13.24
C PRO A 160 9.18 -8.36 12.21
N MET A 161 8.42 -8.89 11.23
CA MET A 161 7.78 -8.09 10.18
C MET A 161 6.35 -7.67 10.53
N ILE A 162 5.84 -8.04 11.71
CA ILE A 162 4.52 -7.65 12.21
C ILE A 162 4.73 -6.62 13.32
N TYR A 163 4.60 -5.34 13.01
CA TYR A 163 4.83 -4.25 13.94
C TYR A 163 3.65 -4.04 14.89
N GLN A 164 2.43 -4.26 14.40
CA GLN A 164 1.20 -4.12 15.17
C GLN A 164 0.16 -5.11 14.65
N MET A 165 -0.65 -5.67 15.54
CA MET A 165 -1.79 -6.51 15.19
C MET A 165 -2.85 -6.43 16.27
N GLY A 166 -4.11 -6.35 15.86
CA GLY A 166 -5.25 -6.33 16.76
C GLY A 166 -6.54 -6.68 16.03
N VAL A 167 -7.63 -6.84 16.79
CA VAL A 167 -8.97 -7.08 16.23
C VAL A 167 -10.01 -6.26 16.97
N HIS A 168 -10.93 -5.68 16.23
CA HIS A 168 -12.09 -4.98 16.79
C HIS A 168 -13.31 -5.20 15.88
N ALA A 169 -14.44 -5.61 16.46
CA ALA A 169 -15.69 -5.83 15.75
C ALA A 169 -15.55 -6.69 14.47
N GLY A 170 -14.70 -7.73 14.51
CA GLY A 170 -14.48 -8.63 13.38
C GLY A 170 -13.52 -8.12 12.31
N VAL A 171 -12.97 -6.92 12.48
CA VAL A 171 -11.93 -6.35 11.61
C VAL A 171 -10.56 -6.55 12.25
N ILE A 172 -9.68 -7.27 11.56
CA ILE A 172 -8.28 -7.42 11.98
C ILE A 172 -7.50 -6.23 11.42
N SER A 173 -6.86 -5.45 12.29
CA SER A 173 -5.93 -4.39 11.91
C SER A 173 -4.50 -4.85 12.09
N MET A 174 -3.62 -4.52 11.16
CA MET A 174 -2.20 -4.87 11.28
C MET A 174 -1.31 -3.86 10.57
N ARG A 175 -0.13 -3.57 11.17
CA ARG A 175 0.97 -2.86 10.52
C ARG A 175 2.06 -3.85 10.20
N LEU A 176 2.40 -3.95 8.91
CA LEU A 176 3.32 -4.94 8.36
C LEU A 176 4.48 -4.28 7.64
N ALA A 177 5.65 -4.94 7.66
CA ALA A 177 6.77 -4.57 6.81
C ALA A 177 6.33 -4.60 5.34
N THR A 178 6.60 -3.51 4.63
CA THR A 178 6.23 -3.32 3.22
C THR A 178 7.35 -2.57 2.52
N GLY A 179 7.73 -2.99 1.32
CA GLY A 179 8.78 -2.32 0.54
C GLY A 179 9.81 -3.29 -0.01
N SER A 180 10.92 -2.75 -0.49
CA SER A 180 11.97 -3.52 -1.16
C SER A 180 12.85 -4.31 -0.19
N ALA A 181 13.05 -3.84 1.04
CA ALA A 181 13.88 -4.52 2.04
C ALA A 181 13.15 -5.72 2.67
N ALA A 182 11.88 -5.55 2.99
CA ALA A 182 11.02 -6.60 3.52
C ALA A 182 9.59 -6.36 3.07
N ASN A 183 8.87 -7.43 2.72
CA ASN A 183 7.48 -7.34 2.32
C ASN A 183 6.70 -8.55 2.84
N LEU A 184 5.77 -8.31 3.75
CA LEU A 184 4.89 -9.30 4.33
C LEU A 184 3.45 -9.04 3.89
N LYS A 185 2.84 -10.03 3.26
CA LYS A 185 1.44 -9.96 2.83
C LYS A 185 0.51 -10.25 4.00
N PRO A 186 -0.61 -9.51 4.15
CA PRO A 186 -1.63 -9.78 5.17
C PRO A 186 -2.16 -11.20 5.14
N GLU A 187 -2.36 -11.74 3.94
CA GLU A 187 -2.89 -13.10 3.75
C GLU A 187 -1.98 -14.14 4.42
N LEU A 188 -0.66 -14.01 4.30
CA LEU A 188 0.31 -14.94 4.90
C LEU A 188 0.27 -14.87 6.44
N VAL A 189 0.01 -13.70 7.02
CA VAL A 189 -0.16 -13.53 8.46
C VAL A 189 -1.42 -14.26 8.93
N ILE A 190 -2.54 -14.11 8.21
CA ILE A 190 -3.80 -14.80 8.54
C ILE A 190 -3.67 -16.31 8.34
N GLU A 191 -3.01 -16.78 7.28
CA GLU A 191 -2.73 -18.20 7.08
C GLU A 191 -1.92 -18.78 8.25
N ALA A 192 -0.89 -18.08 8.71
CA ALA A 192 -0.10 -18.50 9.86
C ALA A 192 -0.94 -18.55 11.15
N TYR A 193 -1.80 -17.57 11.36
CA TYR A 193 -2.75 -17.53 12.48
C TYR A 193 -3.72 -18.73 12.43
N MET A 194 -4.34 -18.97 11.30
CA MET A 194 -5.28 -20.08 11.10
C MET A 194 -4.61 -21.43 11.34
N ARG A 195 -3.41 -21.63 10.79
CA ARG A 195 -2.60 -22.85 11.00
C ARG A 195 -2.25 -23.03 12.47
N TRP A 196 -1.89 -21.97 13.18
CA TRP A 196 -1.60 -22.02 14.62
C TRP A 196 -2.81 -22.50 15.44
N LYS A 197 -4.03 -22.12 15.02
CA LYS A 197 -5.29 -22.57 15.64
C LYS A 197 -5.77 -23.93 15.17
N GLY A 198 -5.10 -24.57 14.20
CA GLY A 198 -5.56 -25.80 13.56
C GLY A 198 -6.79 -25.61 12.69
N TRP A 199 -7.01 -24.39 12.18
CA TRP A 199 -8.11 -24.06 11.25
C TRP A 199 -7.60 -23.96 9.82
N GLU A 200 -8.50 -24.23 8.88
CA GLU A 200 -8.24 -24.08 7.45
C GLU A 200 -8.71 -22.69 6.97
N LEU A 201 -7.87 -22.00 6.22
CA LEU A 201 -8.25 -20.79 5.52
C LEU A 201 -8.79 -21.16 4.13
N LEU A 202 -10.07 -20.90 3.91
CA LEU A 202 -10.68 -21.15 2.61
C LEU A 202 -10.09 -20.24 1.52
N PRO A 203 -10.01 -20.71 0.27
CA PRO A 203 -9.60 -19.85 -0.85
C PRO A 203 -10.48 -18.61 -0.96
N PHE A 204 -9.85 -17.46 -1.19
CA PHE A 204 -10.53 -16.16 -1.31
C PHE A 204 -11.39 -15.74 -0.11
N ALA A 205 -11.14 -16.31 1.08
CA ALA A 205 -11.92 -16.01 2.29
C ALA A 205 -11.75 -14.58 2.81
N LEU A 206 -10.68 -13.89 2.41
CA LEU A 206 -10.32 -12.60 2.96
C LEU A 206 -10.71 -11.42 2.04
N GLU A 207 -11.10 -10.33 2.67
CA GLU A 207 -11.11 -9.00 2.07
C GLU A 207 -10.03 -8.16 2.74
N VAL A 208 -9.12 -7.64 1.94
CA VAL A 208 -7.95 -6.91 2.42
C VAL A 208 -8.00 -5.48 1.88
N ASN A 209 -7.86 -4.51 2.79
CA ASN A 209 -7.73 -3.10 2.46
C ASN A 209 -6.39 -2.56 2.99
N ARG A 210 -5.62 -1.86 2.16
CA ARG A 210 -4.43 -1.13 2.59
C ARG A 210 -4.83 0.28 2.97
N CYS A 211 -4.72 0.62 4.26
CA CYS A 211 -5.19 1.91 4.77
C CYS A 211 -4.17 3.03 4.55
N GLU A 212 -2.86 2.73 4.73
CA GLU A 212 -1.80 3.73 4.66
C GLU A 212 -0.44 3.08 4.39
N VAL A 213 0.50 3.86 3.83
CA VAL A 213 1.89 3.47 3.60
C VAL A 213 2.82 4.44 4.29
N TYR A 214 3.86 3.91 4.93
CA TYR A 214 4.77 4.65 5.80
C TYR A 214 6.23 4.53 5.37
N ALA A 215 6.97 5.63 5.58
CA ALA A 215 8.41 5.61 5.74
C ALA A 215 8.77 5.34 7.20
N ASP A 216 9.94 4.77 7.46
CA ASP A 216 10.48 4.58 8.80
C ASP A 216 11.71 5.45 9.00
N PHE A 217 11.64 6.37 9.95
CA PHE A 217 12.74 7.23 10.40
C PHE A 217 13.30 6.81 11.76
N GLY A 218 12.95 5.60 12.21
CA GLY A 218 13.48 5.01 13.42
C GLY A 218 14.95 4.63 13.29
N LYS A 219 15.56 4.35 14.42
CA LYS A 219 16.96 3.89 14.54
C LYS A 219 17.05 2.77 15.57
N ASP A 220 18.03 1.89 15.40
CA ASP A 220 18.39 0.87 16.40
C ASP A 220 17.19 0.00 16.85
N GLY A 221 16.32 -0.39 15.92
CA GLY A 221 15.15 -1.21 16.20
C GLY A 221 13.93 -0.45 16.75
N ASN A 222 14.05 0.85 17.01
CA ASN A 222 12.93 1.70 17.39
C ASN A 222 12.31 2.31 16.12
N HIS A 223 11.14 1.85 15.76
CA HIS A 223 10.43 2.33 14.56
C HIS A 223 9.77 3.69 14.80
N ARG A 224 9.89 4.59 13.82
CA ARG A 224 9.18 5.87 13.76
C ARG A 224 8.51 6.00 12.40
N PHE A 225 7.31 5.45 12.30
CA PHE A 225 6.55 5.45 11.08
C PHE A 225 5.90 6.83 10.84
N VAL A 226 6.12 7.36 9.63
CA VAL A 226 5.55 8.64 9.15
C VAL A 226 4.85 8.36 7.83
N SER A 227 3.60 8.77 7.70
CA SER A 227 2.84 8.60 6.45
C SER A 227 3.59 9.26 5.28
N LEU A 228 3.61 8.61 4.12
CA LEU A 228 4.22 9.20 2.92
C LEU A 228 3.57 10.55 2.54
N ASN A 229 2.31 10.78 2.92
CA ASN A 229 1.62 12.02 2.70
C ASN A 229 2.18 13.17 3.55
N GLU A 230 2.58 12.89 4.79
CA GLU A 230 3.13 13.89 5.71
C GLU A 230 4.53 14.39 5.31
N LEU A 231 5.21 13.67 4.41
CA LEU A 231 6.52 14.04 3.88
C LEU A 231 6.47 15.09 2.78
N GLY A 232 5.29 15.52 2.38
CA GLY A 232 5.08 16.57 1.38
C GLY A 232 4.38 17.81 1.95
N GLN A 233 4.47 18.90 1.21
CA GLN A 233 3.80 20.17 1.52
C GLN A 233 2.75 20.49 0.47
N ARG A 234 1.67 21.17 0.85
CA ARG A 234 0.66 21.62 -0.11
C ARG A 234 1.28 22.63 -1.07
N VAL A 235 0.92 22.53 -2.34
CA VAL A 235 1.27 23.52 -3.36
C VAL A 235 0.21 24.62 -3.32
N VAL A 236 0.65 25.85 -3.14
CA VAL A 236 -0.22 27.05 -3.08
C VAL A 236 -0.47 27.60 -4.47
#